data_3ba69f1cf1114fb9a1c79b005b71211f
#
_entry.id   3ba69f1cf1114fb9a1c79b005b71211f
#
_cell.length_a   1.000
_cell.length_b   1.000
_cell.length_c   1.000
_cell.angle_alpha   90.00
_cell.angle_beta   90.00
_cell.angle_gamma   90.00
#
_symmetry.space_group_name_H-M   'P 1'
#
loop_
_entity.id
_entity.type
_entity.pdbx_description
1 polymer ?
#
loop_
_entity_poly.entity_id
_entity_poly.type
_entity_poly.pdbx_seq_one_letter_code
_entity_poly.pdbx_strand_id
1 'polypeptide(L)'
;TTGEEAWAYVPHLLLPELYRLADNNYPNNHRYYVDGSPESADVYINGAWRTILVGGLNKGGRGYYALDITDPADPQVLWEFCSDAAQCARSDADLGYTYGNPIITKRPSDGKWVVIFTSGYNNVSPGDGKGYFYVVDAADGTLLDKVGTNAGDTATPSGLARITGLALNAQTNNTVTYVYGGDLLGNLWRLDMSSMGVTQLASLTDYAGATQPITSRPELGLCDNQVMVFAGTGKYLGISDLSDTQRQTMYGIKDSTTSHSAFRTSGAVQQSFAPLGGGGYTITSNPVDLASTPGWYVDFDQN
;
A
#
# COMPACT_ATOMS: atom_id res chain seq x y z
N THR A 1 15.13 16.49 24.95
CA THR A 1 15.63 16.49 23.53
C THR A 1 15.72 17.93 23.08
N THR A 2 16.89 18.33 22.55
CA THR A 2 17.19 19.72 22.16
C THR A 2 16.59 20.06 20.78
N GLY A 3 16.19 19.05 19.99
CA GLY A 3 15.75 19.22 18.60
C GLY A 3 16.93 19.42 17.61
N GLU A 4 18.15 19.17 18.06
CA GLU A 4 19.33 19.20 17.20
C GLU A 4 19.33 17.95 16.29
N GLU A 5 19.72 18.14 15.02
CA GLU A 5 19.94 17.04 14.07
C GLU A 5 21.13 16.18 14.54
N ALA A 6 20.87 14.89 14.72
CA ALA A 6 21.91 13.95 15.11
C ALA A 6 22.62 13.35 13.88
N TRP A 7 21.86 13.06 12.83
CA TRP A 7 22.36 12.52 11.56
C TRP A 7 21.32 12.73 10.45
N ALA A 8 21.75 12.58 9.21
CA ALA A 8 20.89 12.56 8.03
C ALA A 8 21.31 11.41 7.11
N TYR A 9 20.35 10.76 6.49
CA TYR A 9 20.56 9.73 5.49
C TYR A 9 20.04 10.19 4.12
N VAL A 10 20.87 10.04 3.11
CA VAL A 10 20.49 10.26 1.72
C VAL A 10 20.63 8.93 0.96
N PRO A 11 19.53 8.36 0.47
CA PRO A 11 19.59 7.14 -0.31
C PRO A 11 20.52 7.27 -1.52
N HIS A 12 21.37 6.25 -1.73
CA HIS A 12 22.36 6.24 -2.81
C HIS A 12 21.70 6.44 -4.19
N LEU A 13 20.52 5.86 -4.39
CA LEU A 13 19.75 5.98 -5.63
C LEU A 13 19.32 7.44 -5.97
N LEU A 14 19.40 8.38 -5.01
CA LEU A 14 19.09 9.78 -5.23
C LEU A 14 20.33 10.64 -5.48
N LEU A 15 21.54 10.17 -5.16
CA LEU A 15 22.78 10.94 -5.31
C LEU A 15 22.98 11.53 -6.72
N PRO A 16 22.68 10.80 -7.82
CA PRO A 16 22.86 11.32 -9.17
C PRO A 16 21.97 12.53 -9.49
N GLU A 17 20.93 12.79 -8.69
CA GLU A 17 19.96 13.85 -8.94
C GLU A 17 20.11 15.07 -8.01
N LEU A 18 20.98 14.98 -6.98
CA LEU A 18 21.13 16.04 -5.97
C LEU A 18 21.70 17.35 -6.54
N TYR A 19 22.48 17.29 -7.64
CA TYR A 19 23.02 18.48 -8.30
C TYR A 19 21.93 19.48 -8.71
N ARG A 20 20.69 18.99 -8.92
CA ARG A 20 19.53 19.83 -9.28
C ARG A 20 19.17 20.82 -8.18
N LEU A 21 19.46 20.50 -6.92
CA LEU A 21 19.23 21.41 -5.78
C LEU A 21 20.09 22.70 -5.89
N ALA A 22 21.20 22.65 -6.62
CA ALA A 22 22.07 23.80 -6.87
C ALA A 22 21.64 24.64 -8.09
N ASP A 23 20.60 24.24 -8.83
CA ASP A 23 20.09 24.97 -9.98
C ASP A 23 19.34 26.23 -9.52
N ASN A 24 19.73 27.40 -10.04
CA ASN A 24 19.06 28.68 -9.73
C ASN A 24 17.57 28.70 -10.13
N ASN A 25 17.16 27.83 -11.07
CA ASN A 25 15.76 27.68 -11.50
C ASN A 25 15.02 26.57 -10.76
N TYR A 26 15.60 25.98 -9.72
CA TYR A 26 14.98 24.91 -8.92
C TYR A 26 13.57 25.23 -8.41
N PRO A 27 13.25 26.47 -7.96
CA PRO A 27 11.88 26.81 -7.52
C PRO A 27 10.80 26.58 -8.59
N ASN A 28 11.16 26.69 -9.88
CA ASN A 28 10.24 26.45 -11.00
C ASN A 28 10.29 24.97 -11.47
N ASN A 29 11.32 24.21 -11.07
CA ASN A 29 11.56 22.82 -11.45
C ASN A 29 11.66 21.93 -10.21
N HIS A 30 10.85 22.20 -9.18
CA HIS A 30 10.86 21.45 -7.92
C HIS A 30 10.69 19.95 -8.15
N ARG A 31 11.51 19.17 -7.45
CA ARG A 31 11.48 17.70 -7.44
C ARG A 31 11.36 17.20 -5.99
N TYR A 32 10.57 16.14 -5.83
CA TYR A 32 10.56 15.37 -4.59
C TYR A 32 11.78 14.44 -4.55
N TYR A 33 12.29 14.15 -3.37
CA TYR A 33 13.41 13.24 -3.14
C TYR A 33 13.01 12.12 -2.16
N VAL A 34 13.12 12.34 -0.85
CA VAL A 34 12.65 11.39 0.16
C VAL A 34 11.33 11.92 0.69
N ASP A 35 10.22 11.43 0.13
CA ASP A 35 8.86 11.96 0.37
C ASP A 35 8.00 10.94 1.13
N GLY A 36 8.49 9.72 1.34
CA GLY A 36 7.77 8.65 2.03
C GLY A 36 7.94 8.71 3.54
N SER A 37 6.84 8.45 4.27
CA SER A 37 6.92 8.22 5.71
C SER A 37 7.54 6.84 5.97
N PRO A 38 8.60 6.73 6.78
CA PRO A 38 9.19 5.44 7.09
C PRO A 38 8.36 4.69 8.14
N GLU A 39 8.49 3.35 8.12
CA GLU A 39 7.98 2.44 9.13
C GLU A 39 9.16 1.86 9.92
N SER A 40 8.97 1.61 11.21
CA SER A 40 10.00 1.00 12.06
C SER A 40 9.45 -0.17 12.88
N ALA A 41 10.28 -1.17 13.10
CA ALA A 41 9.93 -2.32 13.94
C ALA A 41 11.19 -2.97 14.51
N ASP A 42 11.01 -3.68 15.63
CA ASP A 42 12.01 -4.57 16.16
C ASP A 42 11.92 -5.92 15.44
N VAL A 43 13.07 -6.38 14.93
CA VAL A 43 13.20 -7.62 14.16
C VAL A 43 14.37 -8.45 14.71
N TYR A 44 14.27 -9.77 14.63
CA TYR A 44 15.38 -10.65 14.97
C TYR A 44 16.10 -11.10 13.71
N ILE A 45 17.22 -10.46 13.43
CA ILE A 45 18.05 -10.72 12.22
C ILE A 45 19.51 -10.86 12.62
N ASN A 46 20.27 -11.66 11.85
CA ASN A 46 21.70 -11.88 12.08
C ASN A 46 22.06 -12.31 13.51
N GLY A 47 21.16 -13.08 14.17
CA GLY A 47 21.36 -13.59 15.52
C GLY A 47 21.12 -12.58 16.66
N ALA A 48 20.56 -11.40 16.39
CA ALA A 48 20.29 -10.39 17.39
C ALA A 48 18.97 -9.63 17.10
N TRP A 49 18.38 -9.06 18.15
CA TRP A 49 17.31 -8.10 17.99
C TRP A 49 17.87 -6.77 17.47
N ARG A 50 17.21 -6.22 16.47
CA ARG A 50 17.53 -4.95 15.82
C ARG A 50 16.27 -4.12 15.66
N THR A 51 16.38 -2.83 15.86
CA THR A 51 15.34 -1.88 15.45
C THR A 51 15.68 -1.41 14.04
N ILE A 52 14.83 -1.75 13.05
CA ILE A 52 15.03 -1.31 11.68
C ILE A 52 14.02 -0.25 11.28
N LEU A 53 14.44 0.61 10.34
CA LEU A 53 13.59 1.61 9.70
C LEU A 53 13.58 1.34 8.21
N VAL A 54 12.40 1.29 7.60
CA VAL A 54 12.23 1.09 6.16
C VAL A 54 11.41 2.23 5.58
N GLY A 55 11.92 2.89 4.56
CA GLY A 55 11.23 4.01 3.91
C GLY A 55 11.16 3.86 2.40
N GLY A 56 10.03 4.29 1.81
CA GLY A 56 9.87 4.50 0.38
C GLY A 56 10.11 5.95 0.00
N LEU A 57 10.22 6.22 -1.28
CA LEU A 57 10.49 7.57 -1.79
C LEU A 57 9.23 8.32 -2.25
N ASN A 58 8.07 7.67 -2.31
CA ASN A 58 6.84 8.21 -2.88
C ASN A 58 7.10 8.81 -4.28
N LYS A 59 6.79 10.09 -4.48
CA LYS A 59 7.05 10.80 -5.75
C LYS A 59 8.54 11.05 -6.01
N GLY A 60 9.39 10.89 -5.00
CA GLY A 60 10.83 11.08 -5.11
C GLY A 60 11.54 10.01 -5.92
N GLY A 61 10.97 8.80 -6.03
CA GLY A 61 11.62 7.76 -6.80
C GLY A 61 10.98 6.37 -6.71
N ARG A 62 11.63 5.43 -7.38
CA ARG A 62 11.23 4.04 -7.47
C ARG A 62 12.17 3.18 -6.63
N GLY A 63 12.08 3.33 -5.31
CA GLY A 63 12.96 2.61 -4.40
C GLY A 63 12.53 2.64 -2.96
N TYR A 64 12.99 1.64 -2.23
CA TYR A 64 12.94 1.52 -0.78
C TYR A 64 14.35 1.45 -0.22
N TYR A 65 14.52 1.89 1.02
CA TYR A 65 15.75 1.77 1.78
C TYR A 65 15.46 1.24 3.17
N ALA A 66 16.43 0.54 3.77
CA ALA A 66 16.36 0.07 5.15
C ALA A 66 17.62 0.45 5.93
N LEU A 67 17.42 0.89 7.16
CA LEU A 67 18.46 1.25 8.12
C LEU A 67 18.32 0.42 9.38
N ASP A 68 19.42 -0.03 9.96
CA ASP A 68 19.49 -0.48 11.35
C ASP A 68 19.69 0.78 12.22
N ILE A 69 18.72 1.08 13.05
CA ILE A 69 18.72 2.22 14.00
C ILE A 69 18.75 1.76 15.46
N THR A 70 19.23 0.54 15.70
CA THR A 70 19.36 -0.04 17.05
C THR A 70 20.19 0.85 17.96
N ASP A 71 21.30 1.40 17.42
CA ASP A 71 21.99 2.52 18.02
C ASP A 71 21.57 3.81 17.30
N PRO A 72 20.76 4.66 17.94
CA PRO A 72 20.27 5.88 17.30
C PRO A 72 21.36 6.94 17.07
N ALA A 73 22.56 6.75 17.62
CA ALA A 73 23.70 7.63 17.38
C ALA A 73 24.58 7.17 16.21
N ASP A 74 24.46 5.90 15.78
CA ASP A 74 25.24 5.29 14.70
C ASP A 74 24.38 4.40 13.81
N PRO A 75 23.45 4.97 13.02
CA PRO A 75 22.60 4.20 12.11
C PRO A 75 23.42 3.55 11.00
N GLN A 76 23.08 2.29 10.67
CA GLN A 76 23.76 1.52 9.64
C GLN A 76 22.82 1.25 8.46
N VAL A 77 23.30 1.42 7.23
CA VAL A 77 22.53 1.05 6.03
C VAL A 77 22.48 -0.47 5.92
N LEU A 78 21.27 -1.03 5.82
CA LEU A 78 21.08 -2.46 5.58
C LEU A 78 21.02 -2.74 4.08
N TRP A 79 20.12 -2.07 3.36
CA TRP A 79 19.93 -2.28 1.94
C TRP A 79 19.14 -1.14 1.28
N GLU A 80 19.27 -1.07 -0.05
CA GLU A 80 18.38 -0.34 -0.94
C GLU A 80 17.84 -1.32 -1.99
N PHE A 81 16.56 -1.17 -2.34
CA PHE A 81 15.88 -1.93 -3.39
C PHE A 81 15.21 -0.95 -4.35
N CYS A 82 15.52 -1.02 -5.65
CA CYS A 82 14.98 -0.07 -6.62
C CYS A 82 14.65 -0.69 -7.98
N SER A 83 14.14 0.12 -8.91
CA SER A 83 13.76 -0.33 -10.25
C SER A 83 14.94 -0.51 -11.22
N ASP A 84 16.14 -0.02 -10.87
CA ASP A 84 17.30 0.02 -11.78
C ASP A 84 18.49 -0.74 -11.18
N ALA A 85 18.87 -1.84 -11.84
CA ALA A 85 20.01 -2.68 -11.45
C ALA A 85 21.37 -1.97 -11.55
N ALA A 86 21.46 -0.85 -12.26
CA ALA A 86 22.68 -0.04 -12.29
C ALA A 86 22.83 0.85 -11.03
N GLN A 87 21.75 1.10 -10.33
CA GLN A 87 21.73 1.97 -9.15
C GLN A 87 21.68 1.20 -7.83
N CYS A 88 21.05 0.04 -7.81
CA CYS A 88 20.85 -0.74 -6.60
C CYS A 88 21.28 -2.20 -6.79
N ALA A 89 21.96 -2.75 -5.77
CA ALA A 89 22.33 -4.16 -5.76
C ALA A 89 21.11 -5.10 -5.71
N ARG A 90 19.98 -4.63 -5.18
CA ARG A 90 18.69 -5.33 -5.19
C ARG A 90 17.72 -4.53 -6.05
N SER A 91 17.19 -5.13 -7.09
CA SER A 91 16.36 -4.40 -8.05
C SER A 91 15.33 -5.28 -8.73
N ASP A 92 14.23 -4.63 -9.16
CA ASP A 92 13.25 -5.23 -10.06
C ASP A 92 12.62 -4.15 -10.94
N ALA A 93 12.65 -4.35 -12.26
CA ALA A 93 12.20 -3.37 -13.25
C ALA A 93 10.70 -3.00 -13.12
N ASP A 94 9.88 -3.87 -12.52
CA ASP A 94 8.45 -3.61 -12.33
C ASP A 94 8.14 -2.81 -11.06
N LEU A 95 9.15 -2.31 -10.33
CA LEU A 95 8.95 -1.36 -9.25
C LEU A 95 8.69 0.04 -9.80
N GLY A 96 7.54 0.62 -9.47
CA GLY A 96 7.15 1.99 -9.78
C GLY A 96 7.44 2.96 -8.63
N TYR A 97 6.74 4.10 -8.62
CA TYR A 97 6.82 5.06 -7.52
C TYR A 97 6.29 4.46 -6.21
N THR A 98 7.10 4.51 -5.16
CA THR A 98 6.93 3.73 -3.92
C THR A 98 6.04 4.44 -2.89
N TYR A 99 4.78 4.66 -3.25
CA TYR A 99 3.78 5.32 -2.38
C TYR A 99 3.20 4.43 -1.28
N GLY A 100 3.51 3.13 -1.27
CA GLY A 100 3.06 2.20 -0.25
C GLY A 100 3.93 2.25 1.00
N ASN A 101 3.33 2.31 2.19
CA ASN A 101 4.06 2.07 3.41
C ASN A 101 4.44 0.58 3.48
N PRO A 102 5.70 0.23 3.76
CA PRO A 102 6.12 -1.15 3.87
C PRO A 102 5.55 -1.80 5.14
N ILE A 103 5.35 -3.13 5.10
CA ILE A 103 4.98 -3.93 6.28
C ILE A 103 6.21 -4.70 6.72
N ILE A 104 6.63 -4.53 7.98
CA ILE A 104 7.74 -5.26 8.59
C ILE A 104 7.14 -6.35 9.47
N THR A 105 7.37 -7.63 9.13
CA THR A 105 6.69 -8.75 9.78
C THR A 105 7.46 -10.06 9.63
N LYS A 106 6.94 -11.13 10.23
CA LYS A 106 7.42 -12.49 9.97
C LYS A 106 6.60 -13.19 8.89
N ARG A 107 7.29 -13.95 8.04
CA ARG A 107 6.67 -14.83 7.06
C ARG A 107 6.21 -16.13 7.73
N PRO A 108 4.94 -16.59 7.51
CA PRO A 108 4.41 -17.78 8.20
C PRO A 108 5.16 -19.08 7.86
N SER A 109 5.67 -19.21 6.64
CA SER A 109 6.25 -20.45 6.12
C SER A 109 7.55 -20.86 6.81
N ASP A 110 8.37 -19.93 7.26
CA ASP A 110 9.70 -20.19 7.82
C ASP A 110 10.06 -19.28 9.03
N GLY A 111 9.18 -18.36 9.41
CA GLY A 111 9.40 -17.44 10.52
C GLY A 111 10.45 -16.35 10.25
N LYS A 112 10.94 -16.21 9.04
CA LYS A 112 11.86 -15.13 8.66
C LYS A 112 11.22 -13.78 8.80
N TRP A 113 11.99 -12.80 9.25
CA TRP A 113 11.62 -11.41 9.20
C TRP A 113 11.73 -10.88 7.76
N VAL A 114 10.65 -10.30 7.28
CA VAL A 114 10.51 -9.81 5.91
C VAL A 114 9.96 -8.40 5.89
N VAL A 115 10.22 -7.72 4.79
CA VAL A 115 9.56 -6.46 4.44
C VAL A 115 8.68 -6.70 3.22
N ILE A 116 7.42 -6.28 3.31
CA ILE A 116 6.44 -6.43 2.23
C ILE A 116 6.11 -5.04 1.70
N PHE A 117 6.17 -4.87 0.40
CA PHE A 117 5.76 -3.66 -0.31
C PHE A 117 5.16 -4.03 -1.68
N THR A 118 4.77 -3.04 -2.46
CA THR A 118 4.07 -3.26 -3.75
C THR A 118 4.76 -2.55 -4.89
N SER A 119 4.34 -2.86 -6.12
CA SER A 119 4.86 -2.23 -7.34
C SER A 119 4.59 -0.73 -7.45
N GLY A 120 3.68 -0.18 -6.64
CA GLY A 120 3.42 1.26 -6.62
C GLY A 120 2.81 1.80 -7.91
N TYR A 121 3.02 3.11 -8.16
CA TYR A 121 2.43 3.78 -9.31
C TYR A 121 3.40 3.89 -10.48
N ASN A 122 2.84 3.85 -11.71
CA ASN A 122 3.55 4.16 -12.94
C ASN A 122 4.79 3.27 -13.20
N ASN A 123 4.66 1.97 -13.01
CA ASN A 123 5.69 0.96 -13.30
C ASN A 123 5.67 0.52 -14.79
N VAL A 124 5.76 1.49 -15.73
CA VAL A 124 5.57 1.24 -17.17
C VAL A 124 6.83 1.43 -18.01
N SER A 125 7.89 2.06 -17.44
CA SER A 125 9.17 2.23 -18.17
C SER A 125 10.28 2.56 -17.14
N PRO A 126 11.11 1.59 -16.78
CA PRO A 126 10.95 0.17 -17.04
C PRO A 126 9.72 -0.39 -16.29
N GLY A 127 9.30 -1.61 -16.68
CA GLY A 127 8.20 -2.33 -16.07
C GLY A 127 7.06 -2.63 -17.03
N ASP A 128 6.15 -3.52 -16.63
CA ASP A 128 5.05 -4.05 -17.45
C ASP A 128 3.67 -3.47 -17.09
N GLY A 129 3.60 -2.60 -16.08
CA GLY A 129 2.35 -1.96 -15.61
C GLY A 129 1.47 -2.83 -14.73
N LYS A 130 1.84 -4.08 -14.45
CA LYS A 130 1.05 -4.96 -13.58
C LYS A 130 1.25 -4.66 -12.11
N GLY A 131 0.28 -5.08 -11.29
CA GLY A 131 0.37 -5.02 -9.84
C GLY A 131 1.16 -6.19 -9.27
N TYR A 132 2.13 -5.89 -8.40
CA TYR A 132 2.95 -6.90 -7.71
C TYR A 132 3.04 -6.63 -6.22
N PHE A 133 3.03 -7.71 -5.45
CA PHE A 133 3.51 -7.74 -4.06
C PHE A 133 4.94 -8.26 -4.06
N TYR A 134 5.82 -7.58 -3.35
CA TYR A 134 7.21 -7.97 -3.12
C TYR A 134 7.37 -8.37 -1.67
N VAL A 135 8.05 -9.48 -1.43
CA VAL A 135 8.47 -9.95 -0.11
C VAL A 135 9.98 -10.06 -0.13
N VAL A 136 10.66 -9.23 0.64
CA VAL A 136 12.13 -9.21 0.71
C VAL A 136 12.61 -9.58 2.11
N ASP A 137 13.79 -10.16 2.22
CA ASP A 137 14.44 -10.44 3.50
C ASP A 137 14.73 -9.12 4.23
N ALA A 138 14.33 -9.00 5.48
CA ALA A 138 14.52 -7.78 6.26
C ALA A 138 15.99 -7.47 6.53
N ALA A 139 16.86 -8.49 6.55
CA ALA A 139 18.28 -8.33 6.88
C ALA A 139 19.12 -7.73 5.73
N ASP A 140 18.80 -8.08 4.47
CA ASP A 140 19.66 -7.73 3.33
C ASP A 140 18.91 -7.32 2.05
N GLY A 141 17.58 -7.23 2.09
CA GLY A 141 16.75 -6.83 0.95
C GLY A 141 16.67 -7.86 -0.18
N THR A 142 17.14 -9.10 0.02
CA THR A 142 17.05 -10.16 -0.99
C THR A 142 15.57 -10.44 -1.31
N LEU A 143 15.22 -10.39 -2.60
CA LEU A 143 13.88 -10.73 -3.07
C LEU A 143 13.60 -12.21 -2.81
N LEU A 144 12.62 -12.51 -1.96
CA LEU A 144 12.20 -13.86 -1.62
C LEU A 144 11.01 -14.29 -2.49
N ASP A 145 10.02 -13.40 -2.64
CA ASP A 145 8.84 -13.65 -3.46
C ASP A 145 8.40 -12.37 -4.19
N LYS A 146 7.96 -12.53 -5.44
CA LYS A 146 7.29 -11.53 -6.26
C LYS A 146 6.00 -12.13 -6.77
N VAL A 147 4.87 -11.61 -6.31
CA VAL A 147 3.56 -12.20 -6.58
C VAL A 147 2.69 -11.21 -7.34
N GLY A 148 2.34 -11.57 -8.58
CA GLY A 148 1.57 -10.71 -9.49
C GLY A 148 0.07 -10.87 -9.33
N THR A 149 -0.65 -9.77 -9.46
CA THR A 149 -2.13 -9.74 -9.54
C THR A 149 -2.64 -10.07 -10.94
N ASN A 150 -1.78 -10.02 -11.96
CA ASN A 150 -2.08 -10.10 -13.38
C ASN A 150 -3.00 -8.97 -13.90
N ALA A 151 -3.28 -7.94 -13.10
CA ALA A 151 -4.04 -6.78 -13.48
C ALA A 151 -3.13 -5.63 -13.89
N GLY A 152 -3.53 -4.87 -14.91
CA GLY A 152 -2.79 -3.76 -15.46
C GLY A 152 -1.90 -4.15 -16.63
N ASP A 153 -1.48 -3.13 -17.34
CA ASP A 153 -0.52 -3.18 -18.45
C ASP A 153 0.18 -1.81 -18.60
N THR A 154 1.01 -1.63 -19.60
CA THR A 154 1.74 -0.37 -19.81
C THR A 154 0.86 0.80 -20.24
N ALA A 155 -0.34 0.56 -20.77
CA ALA A 155 -1.30 1.61 -21.14
C ALA A 155 -2.20 1.99 -19.97
N THR A 156 -2.58 1.00 -19.17
CA THR A 156 -3.45 1.13 -17.99
C THR A 156 -2.83 0.42 -16.78
N PRO A 157 -1.80 1.02 -16.16
CA PRO A 157 -1.08 0.37 -15.08
C PRO A 157 -1.97 0.13 -13.86
N SER A 158 -1.77 -1.01 -13.20
CA SER A 158 -2.53 -1.41 -12.01
C SER A 158 -2.43 -0.38 -10.89
N GLY A 159 -1.23 0.14 -10.62
CA GLY A 159 -1.04 1.11 -9.54
C GLY A 159 -1.36 0.55 -8.15
N LEU A 160 -1.04 -0.72 -7.91
CA LEU A 160 -1.12 -1.33 -6.57
C LEU A 160 -0.09 -0.67 -5.65
N ALA A 161 -0.55 0.07 -4.64
CA ALA A 161 0.35 0.89 -3.83
C ALA A 161 0.23 0.64 -2.32
N ARG A 162 -0.85 1.06 -1.69
CA ARG A 162 -1.00 1.00 -0.23
C ARG A 162 -1.58 -0.33 0.22
N ILE A 163 -0.94 -0.90 1.25
CA ILE A 163 -1.30 -2.23 1.78
C ILE A 163 -1.47 -2.20 3.28
N THR A 164 -2.23 -3.18 3.79
CA THR A 164 -2.35 -3.48 5.22
C THR A 164 -2.21 -4.98 5.45
N GLY A 165 -1.62 -5.36 6.59
CA GLY A 165 -1.38 -6.75 6.96
C GLY A 165 -2.30 -7.20 8.10
N LEU A 166 -2.83 -8.42 8.01
CA LEU A 166 -3.57 -9.07 9.08
C LEU A 166 -2.62 -9.92 9.92
N ALA A 167 -2.35 -9.48 11.15
CA ALA A 167 -1.65 -10.25 12.17
C ALA A 167 -2.60 -10.45 13.37
N LEU A 168 -3.17 -11.65 13.49
CA LEU A 168 -4.19 -11.95 14.51
C LEU A 168 -3.66 -11.84 15.94
N ASN A 169 -2.36 -12.04 16.14
CA ASN A 169 -1.70 -12.01 17.45
C ASN A 169 -0.49 -11.05 17.45
N ALA A 170 -0.65 -9.87 16.88
CA ALA A 170 0.45 -8.91 16.65
C ALA A 170 1.25 -8.58 17.94
N GLN A 171 0.61 -8.57 19.12
CA GLN A 171 1.26 -8.28 20.40
C GLN A 171 2.26 -9.36 20.84
N THR A 172 2.06 -10.62 20.45
CA THR A 172 2.89 -11.74 20.86
C THR A 172 3.61 -12.43 19.71
N ASN A 173 3.06 -12.30 18.50
CA ASN A 173 3.61 -12.91 17.30
C ASN A 173 3.30 -12.01 16.09
N ASN A 174 4.27 -11.19 15.69
CA ASN A 174 4.15 -10.32 14.52
C ASN A 174 4.30 -11.14 13.22
N THR A 175 3.35 -12.07 12.98
CA THR A 175 3.28 -12.87 11.76
C THR A 175 2.01 -12.50 11.00
N VAL A 176 2.18 -11.84 9.86
CA VAL A 176 1.08 -11.49 8.97
C VAL A 176 0.67 -12.73 8.17
N THR A 177 -0.63 -13.03 8.21
CA THR A 177 -1.22 -14.16 7.47
C THR A 177 -1.77 -13.75 6.11
N TYR A 178 -2.37 -12.56 6.03
CA TYR A 178 -2.89 -11.99 4.79
C TYR A 178 -2.46 -10.53 4.65
N VAL A 179 -2.25 -10.10 3.41
CA VAL A 179 -2.00 -8.70 3.06
C VAL A 179 -3.07 -8.26 2.07
N TYR A 180 -3.65 -7.07 2.32
CA TYR A 180 -4.68 -6.48 1.47
C TYR A 180 -4.18 -5.20 0.84
N GLY A 181 -4.55 -4.98 -0.43
CA GLY A 181 -4.18 -3.78 -1.17
C GLY A 181 -5.16 -3.46 -2.28
N GLY A 182 -5.38 -2.18 -2.52
CA GLY A 182 -6.21 -1.68 -3.62
C GLY A 182 -5.38 -1.20 -4.80
N ASP A 183 -5.97 -1.25 -6.00
CA ASP A 183 -5.33 -0.73 -7.21
C ASP A 183 -6.16 0.38 -7.90
N LEU A 184 -5.59 1.03 -8.91
CA LEU A 184 -6.24 2.09 -9.67
C LEU A 184 -7.37 1.57 -10.59
N LEU A 185 -7.45 0.26 -10.80
CA LEU A 185 -8.46 -0.39 -11.61
C LEU A 185 -9.69 -0.80 -10.79
N GLY A 186 -9.72 -0.42 -9.50
CA GLY A 186 -10.83 -0.70 -8.59
C GLY A 186 -10.80 -2.10 -7.99
N ASN A 187 -9.70 -2.82 -8.10
CA ASN A 187 -9.60 -4.15 -7.50
C ASN A 187 -9.06 -4.06 -6.08
N LEU A 188 -9.71 -4.79 -5.18
CA LEU A 188 -9.19 -5.07 -3.84
C LEU A 188 -8.60 -6.49 -3.85
N TRP A 189 -7.31 -6.57 -3.57
CA TRP A 189 -6.53 -7.80 -3.60
C TRP A 189 -6.23 -8.31 -2.19
N ARG A 190 -6.13 -9.63 -2.07
CA ARG A 190 -5.63 -10.33 -0.89
C ARG A 190 -4.48 -11.26 -1.28
N LEU A 191 -3.32 -11.08 -0.65
CA LEU A 191 -2.19 -12.00 -0.70
C LEU A 191 -2.24 -12.92 0.53
N ASP A 192 -2.23 -14.23 0.31
CA ASP A 192 -2.03 -15.24 1.36
C ASP A 192 -0.52 -15.46 1.55
N MET A 193 -0.01 -15.09 2.72
CA MET A 193 1.42 -15.18 3.04
C MET A 193 1.91 -16.62 3.28
N SER A 194 1.00 -17.59 3.42
CA SER A 194 1.37 -19.00 3.58
C SER A 194 1.56 -19.71 2.26
N SER A 195 0.69 -19.43 1.28
CA SER A 195 0.69 -20.05 -0.05
C SER A 195 1.32 -19.16 -1.13
N MET A 196 1.55 -17.88 -0.85
CA MET A 196 1.91 -16.84 -1.82
C MET A 196 0.88 -16.72 -2.96
N GLY A 197 -0.38 -17.08 -2.67
CA GLY A 197 -1.49 -16.97 -3.61
C GLY A 197 -2.16 -15.60 -3.53
N VAL A 198 -2.44 -14.98 -4.69
CA VAL A 198 -3.21 -13.74 -4.77
C VAL A 198 -4.64 -14.03 -5.19
N THR A 199 -5.59 -13.43 -4.49
CA THR A 199 -7.03 -13.49 -4.81
C THR A 199 -7.56 -12.07 -4.96
N GLN A 200 -8.34 -11.82 -6.02
CA GLN A 200 -9.16 -10.62 -6.11
C GLN A 200 -10.34 -10.78 -5.14
N LEU A 201 -10.35 -10.02 -4.07
CA LEU A 201 -11.42 -10.09 -3.07
C LEU A 201 -12.69 -9.41 -3.59
N ALA A 202 -12.54 -8.25 -4.22
CA ALA A 202 -13.66 -7.52 -4.82
C ALA A 202 -13.20 -6.65 -6.00
N SER A 203 -14.13 -6.35 -6.90
CA SER A 203 -14.02 -5.28 -7.88
C SER A 203 -15.04 -4.19 -7.53
N LEU A 204 -14.54 -2.95 -7.37
CA LEU A 204 -15.30 -1.82 -6.87
C LEU A 204 -15.66 -0.88 -8.02
N THR A 205 -16.96 -0.59 -8.14
CA THR A 205 -17.50 0.25 -9.22
C THR A 205 -18.48 1.26 -8.65
N ASP A 206 -18.64 2.38 -9.32
CA ASP A 206 -19.72 3.32 -9.01
C ASP A 206 -21.10 2.78 -9.43
N TYR A 207 -22.14 3.58 -9.25
CA TYR A 207 -23.52 3.23 -9.60
C TYR A 207 -23.72 3.04 -11.12
N ALA A 208 -22.86 3.60 -11.96
CA ALA A 208 -22.90 3.47 -13.42
C ALA A 208 -22.07 2.28 -13.92
N GLY A 209 -21.38 1.56 -13.01
CA GLY A 209 -20.53 0.42 -13.33
C GLY A 209 -19.11 0.78 -13.72
N ALA A 210 -18.71 2.07 -13.64
CA ALA A 210 -17.34 2.47 -13.87
C ALA A 210 -16.46 2.12 -12.66
N THR A 211 -15.24 1.61 -12.92
CA THR A 211 -14.30 1.23 -11.88
C THR A 211 -13.88 2.42 -11.01
N GLN A 212 -13.76 2.22 -9.71
CA GLN A 212 -13.38 3.26 -8.75
C GLN A 212 -11.97 2.97 -8.24
N PRO A 213 -10.98 3.86 -8.48
CA PRO A 213 -9.60 3.65 -8.03
C PRO A 213 -9.52 3.61 -6.51
N ILE A 214 -8.63 2.76 -5.98
CA ILE A 214 -8.35 2.63 -4.56
C ILE A 214 -6.92 3.11 -4.31
N THR A 215 -6.78 4.31 -3.75
CA THR A 215 -5.47 4.89 -3.41
C THR A 215 -5.25 5.00 -1.90
N SER A 216 -6.32 4.81 -1.11
CA SER A 216 -6.25 4.74 0.34
C SER A 216 -5.69 3.39 0.80
N ARG A 217 -5.05 3.37 1.96
CA ARG A 217 -4.70 2.13 2.65
C ARG A 217 -5.99 1.45 3.12
N PRO A 218 -6.21 0.16 2.81
CA PRO A 218 -7.32 -0.58 3.39
C PRO A 218 -7.15 -0.70 4.91
N GLU A 219 -8.25 -0.58 5.66
CA GLU A 219 -8.25 -0.80 7.11
C GLU A 219 -8.96 -2.11 7.45
N LEU A 220 -8.60 -2.72 8.57
CA LEU A 220 -9.13 -4.02 8.98
C LEU A 220 -9.92 -3.89 10.29
N GLY A 221 -10.98 -4.67 10.40
CA GLY A 221 -11.75 -4.79 11.62
C GLY A 221 -12.35 -6.18 11.79
N LEU A 222 -12.78 -6.50 13.00
CA LEU A 222 -13.53 -7.71 13.32
C LEU A 222 -14.98 -7.34 13.58
N CYS A 223 -15.91 -7.93 12.80
CA CYS A 223 -17.35 -7.83 12.99
C CYS A 223 -17.91 -9.25 13.09
N ASP A 224 -18.55 -9.60 14.20
CA ASP A 224 -19.11 -10.94 14.44
C ASP A 224 -18.10 -12.08 14.16
N ASN A 225 -16.86 -11.91 14.63
CA ASN A 225 -15.72 -12.83 14.36
C ASN A 225 -15.35 -12.99 12.87
N GLN A 226 -15.86 -12.13 12.00
CA GLN A 226 -15.47 -12.07 10.59
C GLN A 226 -14.48 -10.92 10.39
N VAL A 227 -13.43 -11.16 9.62
CA VAL A 227 -12.52 -10.10 9.19
C VAL A 227 -13.24 -9.25 8.14
N MET A 228 -13.28 -7.95 8.38
CA MET A 228 -13.80 -6.96 7.43
C MET A 228 -12.64 -6.10 6.92
N VAL A 229 -12.65 -5.85 5.62
CA VAL A 229 -11.72 -4.96 4.94
C VAL A 229 -12.48 -3.69 4.55
N PHE A 230 -12.04 -2.55 5.07
CA PHE A 230 -12.64 -1.26 4.77
C PHE A 230 -11.78 -0.54 3.73
N ALA A 231 -12.41 -0.12 2.64
CA ALA A 231 -11.74 0.56 1.54
C ALA A 231 -12.53 1.79 1.09
N GLY A 232 -11.88 2.95 1.11
CA GLY A 232 -12.39 4.15 0.46
C GLY A 232 -11.86 4.25 -0.95
N THR A 233 -12.72 4.60 -1.92
CA THR A 233 -12.30 4.85 -3.29
C THR A 233 -11.96 6.31 -3.53
N GLY A 234 -11.25 6.58 -4.60
CA GLY A 234 -10.87 7.90 -5.05
C GLY A 234 -9.40 7.98 -5.44
N LYS A 235 -9.08 9.00 -6.20
CA LYS A 235 -7.74 9.26 -6.70
C LYS A 235 -7.44 10.75 -6.70
N TYR A 236 -6.30 11.12 -6.13
CA TYR A 236 -5.71 12.46 -6.25
C TYR A 236 -4.19 12.31 -6.35
N LEU A 237 -3.72 12.00 -7.55
CA LEU A 237 -2.29 11.76 -7.86
C LEU A 237 -1.70 12.87 -8.74
N GLY A 238 -2.56 13.68 -9.37
CA GLY A 238 -2.14 14.74 -10.26
C GLY A 238 -3.23 15.78 -10.49
N ILE A 239 -2.88 16.88 -11.16
CA ILE A 239 -3.78 18.01 -11.43
C ILE A 239 -5.02 17.58 -12.24
N SER A 240 -4.88 16.62 -13.13
CA SER A 240 -6.00 16.07 -13.92
C SER A 240 -7.11 15.48 -13.04
N ASP A 241 -6.78 14.99 -11.86
CA ASP A 241 -7.75 14.35 -10.96
C ASP A 241 -8.67 15.38 -10.27
N LEU A 242 -8.32 16.67 -10.30
CA LEU A 242 -9.19 17.77 -9.80
C LEU A 242 -10.48 17.94 -10.61
N SER A 243 -10.50 17.51 -11.86
CA SER A 243 -11.68 17.57 -12.73
C SER A 243 -12.47 16.27 -12.74
N ASP A 244 -12.05 15.26 -11.98
CA ASP A 244 -12.76 13.99 -11.86
C ASP A 244 -14.02 14.21 -10.99
N THR A 245 -15.18 13.96 -11.57
CA THR A 245 -16.48 14.06 -10.91
C THR A 245 -17.09 12.71 -10.58
N GLN A 246 -16.31 11.62 -10.69
CA GLN A 246 -16.78 10.28 -10.34
C GLN A 246 -17.20 10.25 -8.87
N ARG A 247 -18.41 9.77 -8.61
CA ARG A 247 -18.88 9.54 -7.23
C ARG A 247 -18.02 8.46 -6.57
N GLN A 248 -17.45 8.80 -5.43
CA GLN A 248 -16.64 7.88 -4.64
C GLN A 248 -17.46 7.18 -3.56
N THR A 249 -16.91 6.10 -3.00
CA THR A 249 -17.66 5.19 -2.14
C THR A 249 -16.77 4.68 -1.01
N MET A 250 -17.35 4.48 0.17
CA MET A 250 -16.74 3.69 1.24
C MET A 250 -17.34 2.29 1.24
N TYR A 251 -16.51 1.27 1.29
CA TYR A 251 -16.87 -0.13 1.29
C TYR A 251 -16.43 -0.81 2.58
N GLY A 252 -17.29 -1.69 3.12
CA GLY A 252 -16.95 -2.68 4.13
C GLY A 252 -17.16 -4.08 3.53
N ILE A 253 -16.08 -4.79 3.29
CA ILE A 253 -16.05 -6.04 2.54
C ILE A 253 -15.65 -7.17 3.47
N LYS A 254 -16.48 -8.21 3.56
CA LYS A 254 -16.13 -9.40 4.32
C LYS A 254 -14.97 -10.15 3.65
N ASP A 255 -13.92 -10.45 4.42
CA ASP A 255 -12.87 -11.35 3.93
C ASP A 255 -13.43 -12.74 3.73
N SER A 256 -13.26 -13.27 2.54
CA SER A 256 -13.78 -14.59 2.15
C SER A 256 -12.89 -15.22 1.08
N THR A 257 -13.07 -16.50 0.84
CA THR A 257 -12.45 -17.21 -0.29
C THR A 257 -13.19 -16.94 -1.61
N THR A 258 -14.37 -16.34 -1.55
CA THR A 258 -15.18 -16.00 -2.73
C THR A 258 -14.78 -14.61 -3.23
N SER A 259 -14.44 -14.51 -4.52
CA SER A 259 -14.23 -13.24 -5.21
C SER A 259 -15.57 -12.59 -5.57
N HIS A 260 -15.71 -11.30 -5.33
CA HIS A 260 -16.86 -10.48 -5.67
C HIS A 260 -16.54 -9.54 -6.83
N SER A 261 -16.49 -10.08 -8.07
CA SER A 261 -16.16 -9.32 -9.29
C SER A 261 -17.13 -8.18 -9.62
N ALA A 262 -18.29 -8.13 -8.95
CA ALA A 262 -19.30 -7.07 -9.07
C ALA A 262 -19.91 -6.82 -7.69
N PHE A 263 -19.12 -6.24 -6.77
CA PHE A 263 -19.46 -6.18 -5.35
C PHE A 263 -20.85 -5.58 -5.06
N ARG A 264 -21.21 -4.45 -5.70
CA ARG A 264 -22.51 -3.80 -5.50
C ARG A 264 -23.70 -4.70 -5.83
N THR A 265 -23.57 -5.54 -6.86
CA THR A 265 -24.65 -6.41 -7.35
C THR A 265 -24.58 -7.82 -6.79
N SER A 266 -23.55 -8.15 -6.00
CA SER A 266 -23.38 -9.47 -5.37
C SER A 266 -24.14 -9.63 -4.04
N GLY A 267 -25.09 -8.72 -3.74
CA GLY A 267 -25.87 -8.73 -2.50
C GLY A 267 -25.32 -7.87 -1.39
N ALA A 268 -24.37 -6.97 -1.68
CA ALA A 268 -23.89 -5.99 -0.71
C ALA A 268 -25.00 -5.01 -0.29
N VAL A 269 -25.04 -4.67 0.99
CA VAL A 269 -26.08 -3.79 1.55
C VAL A 269 -25.69 -2.33 1.32
N GLN A 270 -26.54 -1.57 0.64
CA GLN A 270 -26.35 -0.13 0.50
C GLN A 270 -26.74 0.60 1.78
N GLN A 271 -25.86 1.47 2.26
CA GLN A 271 -26.17 2.53 3.20
C GLN A 271 -26.28 3.87 2.44
N SER A 272 -26.97 4.83 3.01
CA SER A 272 -27.17 6.16 2.41
C SER A 272 -26.99 7.26 3.42
N PHE A 273 -26.48 8.42 2.97
CA PHE A 273 -26.50 9.64 3.78
C PHE A 273 -27.91 10.24 3.78
N ALA A 274 -28.38 10.63 4.94
CA ALA A 274 -29.62 11.38 5.13
C ALA A 274 -29.31 12.73 5.77
N PRO A 275 -29.73 13.86 5.19
CA PRO A 275 -29.46 15.18 5.75
C PRO A 275 -30.19 15.35 7.09
N LEU A 276 -29.49 15.93 8.06
CA LEU A 276 -30.05 16.38 9.33
C LEU A 276 -30.38 17.87 9.23
N GLY A 277 -31.47 18.28 9.87
CA GLY A 277 -31.76 19.71 10.03
C GLY A 277 -30.63 20.41 10.76
N GLY A 278 -30.03 21.46 10.12
CA GLY A 278 -28.90 22.22 10.68
C GLY A 278 -27.54 21.92 10.02
N GLY A 279 -27.48 21.22 8.90
CA GLY A 279 -26.28 21.08 8.06
C GLY A 279 -25.40 19.87 8.37
N GLY A 280 -25.93 18.88 9.08
CA GLY A 280 -25.27 17.58 9.30
C GLY A 280 -25.86 16.46 8.47
N TYR A 281 -25.23 15.29 8.51
CA TYR A 281 -25.73 14.05 7.90
C TYR A 281 -25.75 12.92 8.91
N THR A 282 -26.67 11.98 8.75
CA THR A 282 -26.65 10.68 9.38
C THR A 282 -26.52 9.61 8.29
N ILE A 283 -26.03 8.44 8.65
CA ILE A 283 -25.97 7.28 7.75
C ILE A 283 -27.11 6.33 8.15
N THR A 284 -27.79 5.74 7.18
CA THR A 284 -28.77 4.67 7.44
C THR A 284 -28.08 3.49 8.16
N SER A 285 -28.87 2.76 8.94
CA SER A 285 -28.41 1.53 9.61
C SER A 285 -29.16 0.33 9.05
N ASN A 286 -29.07 0.13 7.71
CA ASN A 286 -29.66 -1.04 7.08
C ASN A 286 -28.91 -2.29 7.60
N PRO A 287 -29.65 -3.32 8.07
CA PRO A 287 -29.03 -4.51 8.63
C PRO A 287 -28.09 -5.21 7.64
N VAL A 288 -26.91 -5.60 8.10
CA VAL A 288 -25.91 -6.35 7.32
C VAL A 288 -25.73 -7.71 7.99
N ASP A 289 -26.29 -8.75 7.38
CA ASP A 289 -26.07 -10.13 7.82
C ASP A 289 -24.82 -10.69 7.13
N LEU A 290 -23.70 -10.73 7.83
CA LEU A 290 -22.43 -11.23 7.30
C LEU A 290 -22.43 -12.74 7.02
N ALA A 291 -23.45 -13.50 7.45
CA ALA A 291 -23.58 -14.89 7.06
C ALA A 291 -24.04 -15.03 5.60
N SER A 292 -24.86 -14.09 5.13
CA SER A 292 -25.49 -14.13 3.80
C SER A 292 -25.03 -13.05 2.83
N THR A 293 -24.45 -11.95 3.33
CA THR A 293 -24.02 -10.82 2.50
C THR A 293 -22.50 -10.69 2.41
N PRO A 294 -21.94 -10.16 1.31
CA PRO A 294 -20.50 -9.91 1.18
C PRO A 294 -20.03 -8.67 1.95
N GLY A 295 -20.96 -7.86 2.47
CA GLY A 295 -20.66 -6.63 3.18
C GLY A 295 -21.60 -5.49 2.80
N TRP A 296 -21.10 -4.26 2.85
CA TRP A 296 -21.90 -3.05 2.64
C TRP A 296 -21.10 -1.96 1.90
N TYR A 297 -21.81 -0.93 1.42
CA TYR A 297 -21.20 0.26 0.86
C TYR A 297 -22.06 1.50 1.12
N VAL A 298 -21.41 2.67 1.06
CA VAL A 298 -22.06 3.98 1.11
C VAL A 298 -21.40 4.92 0.10
N ASP A 299 -22.22 5.51 -0.77
CA ASP A 299 -21.77 6.49 -1.75
C ASP A 299 -21.68 7.87 -1.10
N PHE A 300 -20.59 8.60 -1.39
CA PHE A 300 -20.48 9.99 -1.02
C PHE A 300 -21.25 10.83 -2.02
N ASP A 301 -22.36 11.44 -1.57
CA ASP A 301 -23.12 12.34 -2.41
C ASP A 301 -22.32 13.62 -2.65
N GLN A 302 -22.13 13.95 -3.92
CA GLN A 302 -21.62 15.26 -4.30
C GLN A 302 -22.78 16.25 -4.21
N ASN A 303 -22.76 17.09 -3.20
CA ASN A 303 -23.57 18.32 -3.10
C ASN A 303 -22.68 19.53 -3.07
#